data_0ea13095183e5b91be369012f8f1e361
#
_entry.id   0ea13095183e5b91be369012f8f1e361
#
_cell.length_a   1.000
_cell.length_b   1.000
_cell.length_c   1.000
_cell.angle_alpha   90.00
_cell.angle_beta   90.00
_cell.angle_gamma   90.00
#
_symmetry.space_group_name_H-M   'P 1'
#
loop_
_entity.id
_entity.type
_entity.pdbx_description
1 polymer ?
#
loop_
_entity_poly.entity_id
_entity_poly.type
_entity_poly.pdbx_seq_one_letter_code
_entity_poly.pdbx_strand_id
1 'polypeptide(L)'
;MINGSNLNISTANFKSNLTPADKTAKTNLANEQTQVSKSKEDVKRQIQIYQSRPSEELLKEVIKIDKSEEGWVTKAINQIDDILSKKYTSEQIKTLRAKEPETMEEAVDGMLARYSWLFQANSVNGKLTIAGKLTGFGIKEEQEELKAFKNSLPEDAVMGDVGAALLQRTDISIEEFKKLYAEDIEKTTKAHKEAVAKINQDMREYNENLAKQRAETKFKPIQATSKSKTYVNKDIRREFFENFLKAEREKGTDITEILNQLAKLGKFDIKA
;
A
#
# COMPACT_ATOMS: atom_id res chain seq x y z
N MET A 1 9.63 -22.93 -39.49
CA MET A 1 11.01 -22.62 -39.00
C MET A 1 11.00 -21.20 -38.51
N ILE A 2 10.88 -21.00 -37.23
CA ILE A 2 10.93 -19.66 -36.62
C ILE A 2 12.12 -19.71 -35.66
N ASN A 3 13.11 -18.84 -35.94
CA ASN A 3 14.37 -18.72 -35.22
C ASN A 3 14.13 -18.32 -33.76
N GLY A 4 14.59 -19.17 -32.85
CA GLY A 4 14.72 -18.84 -31.46
C GLY A 4 15.76 -17.76 -31.29
N SER A 5 15.33 -16.58 -30.84
CA SER A 5 16.24 -15.54 -30.36
C SER A 5 16.81 -15.98 -29.02
N ASN A 6 18.01 -16.53 -29.06
CA ASN A 6 18.82 -16.78 -27.86
C ASN A 6 19.13 -15.44 -27.21
N LEU A 7 18.53 -15.18 -26.07
CA LEU A 7 19.02 -14.17 -25.12
C LEU A 7 20.35 -14.65 -24.55
N ASN A 8 21.45 -14.35 -25.26
CA ASN A 8 22.79 -14.47 -24.74
C ASN A 8 22.98 -13.41 -23.64
N ILE A 9 22.68 -13.77 -22.40
CA ILE A 9 23.21 -13.05 -21.24
C ILE A 9 24.70 -13.39 -21.19
N SER A 10 25.52 -12.52 -21.78
CA SER A 10 26.95 -12.59 -21.73
C SER A 10 27.41 -12.48 -20.28
N THR A 11 27.66 -13.63 -19.67
CA THR A 11 28.50 -13.71 -18.48
C THR A 11 29.93 -13.40 -18.94
N ALA A 12 30.35 -12.15 -18.76
CA ALA A 12 31.71 -11.75 -18.99
C ALA A 12 32.64 -12.55 -18.06
N ASN A 13 33.32 -13.51 -18.65
CA ASN A 13 34.42 -14.22 -18.03
C ASN A 13 35.54 -13.24 -17.66
N PHE A 14 35.68 -12.89 -16.40
CA PHE A 14 36.88 -12.27 -15.87
C PHE A 14 37.97 -13.34 -15.75
N LYS A 15 38.82 -13.47 -16.78
CA LYS A 15 40.16 -14.09 -16.63
C LYS A 15 41.06 -13.05 -15.99
N SER A 16 41.41 -13.30 -14.73
CA SER A 16 42.47 -12.58 -14.04
C SER A 16 43.83 -12.96 -14.62
N ASN A 17 44.48 -12.03 -15.32
CA ASN A 17 45.91 -12.10 -15.55
C ASN A 17 46.64 -11.56 -14.33
N LEU A 18 47.21 -12.44 -13.54
CA LEU A 18 48.17 -12.12 -12.48
C LEU A 18 49.52 -11.87 -13.11
N THR A 19 50.08 -10.68 -13.02
CA THR A 19 51.48 -10.37 -13.10
C THR A 19 51.95 -9.68 -11.81
N PRO A 20 53.22 -9.90 -11.36
CA PRO A 20 53.61 -9.70 -9.97
C PRO A 20 53.92 -8.24 -9.60
N ALA A 21 53.55 -7.94 -8.38
CA ALA A 21 54.00 -6.90 -7.47
C ALA A 21 54.81 -5.71 -8.01
N ASP A 22 54.25 -4.51 -7.95
CA ASP A 22 55.01 -3.38 -7.47
C ASP A 22 54.17 -2.35 -6.72
N LYS A 23 54.84 -1.66 -5.79
CA LYS A 23 54.32 -0.87 -4.69
C LYS A 23 53.51 0.36 -5.13
N THR A 24 52.15 0.27 -5.05
CA THR A 24 51.31 1.46 -4.92
C THR A 24 49.93 1.06 -4.30
N ALA A 25 49.96 0.58 -3.08
CA ALA A 25 48.82 -0.01 -2.39
C ALA A 25 47.81 1.01 -1.79
N LYS A 26 47.89 2.30 -2.12
CA LYS A 26 46.94 3.33 -1.59
C LYS A 26 46.03 3.99 -2.60
N THR A 27 46.30 3.85 -3.91
CA THR A 27 45.48 4.48 -4.97
C THR A 27 44.44 3.52 -5.57
N ASN A 28 44.64 2.20 -5.41
CA ASN A 28 43.76 1.20 -6.03
C ASN A 28 42.45 0.95 -5.24
N LEU A 29 42.48 1.09 -3.90
CA LEU A 29 41.26 0.87 -3.09
C LEU A 29 40.14 1.92 -3.35
N ALA A 30 40.53 3.17 -3.61
CA ALA A 30 39.55 4.22 -3.91
C ALA A 30 38.94 4.05 -5.31
N ASN A 31 39.73 3.58 -6.28
CA ASN A 31 39.25 3.32 -7.65
C ASN A 31 38.38 2.07 -7.74
N GLU A 32 38.70 1.01 -7.01
CA GLU A 32 37.87 -0.21 -6.96
C GLU A 32 36.55 0.05 -6.25
N GLN A 33 36.54 0.79 -5.15
CA GLN A 33 35.30 1.18 -4.47
C GLN A 33 34.42 2.09 -5.36
N THR A 34 35.03 2.98 -6.15
CA THR A 34 34.28 3.86 -7.07
C THR A 34 33.74 3.08 -8.28
N GLN A 35 34.44 2.09 -8.80
CA GLN A 35 33.96 1.23 -9.89
C GLN A 35 32.85 0.27 -9.41
N VAL A 36 33.00 -0.30 -8.21
CA VAL A 36 31.97 -1.17 -7.61
C VAL A 36 30.71 -0.38 -7.28
N SER A 37 30.83 0.88 -6.82
CA SER A 37 29.66 1.72 -6.56
C SER A 37 28.93 2.13 -7.84
N LYS A 38 29.67 2.51 -8.92
CA LYS A 38 29.08 2.79 -10.23
C LYS A 38 28.36 1.56 -10.82
N SER A 39 28.93 0.38 -10.70
CA SER A 39 28.29 -0.84 -11.20
C SER A 39 26.98 -1.17 -10.43
N LYS A 40 26.95 -0.93 -9.13
CA LYS A 40 25.73 -1.11 -8.32
C LYS A 40 24.64 -0.09 -8.66
N GLU A 41 25.00 1.16 -8.92
CA GLU A 41 24.05 2.18 -9.37
C GLU A 41 23.50 1.87 -10.75
N ASP A 42 24.32 1.37 -11.66
CA ASP A 42 23.89 0.95 -13.00
C ASP A 42 22.91 -0.22 -12.93
N VAL A 43 23.17 -1.21 -12.07
CA VAL A 43 22.23 -2.33 -11.83
C VAL A 43 20.92 -1.83 -11.24
N LYS A 44 20.95 -0.95 -10.24
CA LYS A 44 19.72 -0.35 -9.68
C LYS A 44 18.92 0.39 -10.73
N ARG A 45 19.58 1.16 -11.58
CA ARG A 45 18.92 1.87 -12.67
C ARG A 45 18.28 0.93 -13.68
N GLN A 46 18.95 -0.16 -14.03
CA GLN A 46 18.38 -1.19 -14.91
C GLN A 46 17.15 -1.85 -14.28
N ILE A 47 17.21 -2.18 -13.00
CA ILE A 47 16.06 -2.71 -12.25
C ILE A 47 14.89 -1.73 -12.27
N GLN A 48 15.13 -0.44 -12.02
CA GLN A 48 14.09 0.59 -12.07
C GLN A 48 13.46 0.70 -13.46
N ILE A 49 14.27 0.71 -14.52
CA ILE A 49 13.79 0.71 -15.91
C ILE A 49 12.94 -0.54 -16.18
N TYR A 50 13.41 -1.71 -15.76
CA TYR A 50 12.65 -2.96 -15.90
C TYR A 50 11.30 -2.87 -15.18
N GLN A 51 11.29 -2.44 -13.93
CA GLN A 51 10.08 -2.30 -13.11
C GLN A 51 9.11 -1.21 -13.59
N SER A 52 9.57 -0.24 -14.37
CA SER A 52 8.72 0.81 -14.96
C SER A 52 7.95 0.35 -16.20
N ARG A 53 8.32 -0.80 -16.78
CA ARG A 53 7.63 -1.37 -17.94
C ARG A 53 6.26 -1.95 -17.54
N PRO A 54 5.30 -1.98 -18.49
CA PRO A 54 4.02 -2.64 -18.25
C PRO A 54 4.21 -4.09 -17.81
N SER A 55 3.68 -4.43 -16.67
CA SER A 55 3.90 -5.74 -16.04
C SER A 55 3.42 -6.90 -16.91
N GLU A 56 2.40 -6.69 -17.74
CA GLU A 56 1.89 -7.72 -18.65
C GLU A 56 2.88 -8.04 -19.77
N GLU A 57 3.63 -7.05 -20.26
CA GLU A 57 4.69 -7.27 -21.23
C GLU A 57 5.83 -8.07 -20.65
N LEU A 58 6.27 -7.69 -19.42
CA LEU A 58 7.32 -8.41 -18.70
C LEU A 58 6.93 -9.87 -18.45
N LEU A 59 5.68 -10.10 -18.10
CA LEU A 59 5.19 -11.47 -17.86
C LEU A 59 5.21 -12.31 -19.12
N LYS A 60 4.81 -11.74 -20.28
CA LYS A 60 4.82 -12.41 -21.58
C LYS A 60 6.23 -12.77 -22.07
N GLU A 61 7.26 -12.06 -21.62
CA GLU A 61 8.66 -12.38 -21.94
C GLU A 61 9.14 -13.68 -21.26
N VAL A 62 8.53 -14.04 -20.13
CA VAL A 62 9.00 -15.16 -19.28
C VAL A 62 8.09 -16.38 -19.39
N ILE A 63 6.77 -16.17 -19.46
CA ILE A 63 5.77 -17.26 -19.56
C ILE A 63 4.86 -17.07 -20.77
N LYS A 64 4.39 -18.19 -21.33
CA LYS A 64 3.43 -18.19 -22.43
C LYS A 64 2.02 -18.15 -21.85
N ILE A 65 1.31 -17.04 -22.08
CA ILE A 65 -0.07 -16.85 -21.67
C ILE A 65 -0.93 -16.65 -22.90
N ASP A 66 -1.92 -17.52 -23.06
CA ASP A 66 -3.03 -17.31 -23.97
C ASP A 66 -4.31 -17.18 -23.15
N LYS A 67 -4.79 -15.96 -23.00
CA LYS A 67 -5.97 -15.63 -22.18
C LYS A 67 -7.27 -16.11 -22.80
N SER A 68 -7.26 -16.55 -24.08
CA SER A 68 -8.42 -17.13 -24.74
C SER A 68 -8.65 -18.60 -24.36
N GLU A 69 -7.63 -19.27 -23.83
CA GLU A 69 -7.74 -20.66 -23.41
C GLU A 69 -8.44 -20.80 -22.04
N GLU A 70 -9.34 -21.78 -21.94
CA GLU A 70 -9.92 -22.12 -20.65
C GLU A 70 -8.83 -22.62 -19.68
N GLY A 71 -8.89 -22.12 -18.43
CA GLY A 71 -7.91 -22.48 -17.39
C GLY A 71 -6.52 -21.86 -17.57
N TRP A 72 -6.38 -20.85 -18.44
CA TRP A 72 -5.10 -20.16 -18.67
C TRP A 72 -4.46 -19.63 -17.37
N VAL A 73 -5.26 -19.22 -16.36
CA VAL A 73 -4.77 -18.76 -15.06
C VAL A 73 -4.01 -19.87 -14.34
N THR A 74 -4.60 -21.08 -14.28
CA THR A 74 -3.93 -22.24 -13.69
C THR A 74 -2.66 -22.61 -14.44
N LYS A 75 -2.69 -22.54 -15.78
CA LYS A 75 -1.50 -22.80 -16.61
C LYS A 75 -0.41 -21.77 -16.32
N ALA A 76 -0.77 -20.50 -16.20
CA ALA A 76 0.17 -19.43 -15.86
C ALA A 76 0.80 -19.62 -14.46
N ILE A 77 -0.02 -19.93 -13.45
CA ILE A 77 0.45 -20.23 -12.09
C ILE A 77 1.44 -21.39 -12.13
N ASN A 78 1.08 -22.50 -12.76
CA ASN A 78 1.93 -23.68 -12.83
C ASN A 78 3.28 -23.39 -13.53
N GLN A 79 3.28 -22.61 -14.62
CA GLN A 79 4.51 -22.22 -15.30
C GLN A 79 5.40 -21.36 -14.38
N ILE A 80 4.83 -20.40 -13.66
CA ILE A 80 5.57 -19.56 -12.73
C ILE A 80 6.13 -20.40 -11.58
N ASP A 81 5.31 -21.24 -10.98
CA ASP A 81 5.69 -22.08 -9.84
C ASP A 81 6.79 -23.10 -10.25
N ASP A 82 6.71 -23.63 -11.46
CA ASP A 82 7.76 -24.47 -12.05
C ASP A 82 9.11 -23.75 -12.22
N ILE A 83 9.07 -22.48 -12.60
CA ILE A 83 10.29 -21.66 -12.72
C ILE A 83 10.88 -21.37 -11.35
N LEU A 84 10.05 -20.93 -10.42
CA LEU A 84 10.51 -20.49 -9.11
C LEU A 84 10.94 -21.67 -8.21
N SER A 85 10.22 -22.79 -8.24
CA SER A 85 10.53 -23.96 -7.40
C SER A 85 11.86 -24.62 -7.73
N LYS A 86 12.41 -24.40 -8.93
CA LYS A 86 13.75 -24.86 -9.31
C LYS A 86 14.87 -24.08 -8.62
N LYS A 87 14.57 -22.87 -8.15
CA LYS A 87 15.56 -21.94 -7.58
C LYS A 87 15.35 -21.69 -6.08
N TYR A 88 14.09 -21.75 -5.62
CA TYR A 88 13.70 -21.23 -4.32
C TYR A 88 12.75 -22.19 -3.58
N THR A 89 12.85 -22.20 -2.27
CA THR A 89 11.85 -22.82 -1.40
C THR A 89 10.59 -21.95 -1.30
N SER A 90 9.48 -22.52 -0.84
CA SER A 90 8.21 -21.79 -0.68
C SER A 90 8.36 -20.54 0.23
N GLU A 91 9.17 -20.62 1.28
CA GLU A 91 9.43 -19.47 2.16
C GLU A 91 10.27 -18.39 1.49
N GLN A 92 11.24 -18.78 0.68
CA GLN A 92 12.04 -17.83 -0.10
C GLN A 92 11.18 -17.13 -1.16
N ILE A 93 10.22 -17.84 -1.81
CA ILE A 93 9.28 -17.25 -2.78
C ILE A 93 8.39 -16.21 -2.08
N LYS A 94 7.93 -16.46 -0.85
CA LYS A 94 7.18 -15.46 -0.07
C LYS A 94 8.02 -14.22 0.21
N THR A 95 9.29 -14.41 0.54
CA THR A 95 10.23 -13.31 0.82
C THR A 95 10.52 -12.48 -0.44
N LEU A 96 10.69 -13.12 -1.61
CA LEU A 96 10.92 -12.45 -2.89
C LEU A 96 9.82 -11.45 -3.26
N ARG A 97 8.58 -11.69 -2.84
CA ARG A 97 7.46 -10.77 -3.10
C ARG A 97 7.60 -9.41 -2.40
N ALA A 98 8.22 -9.39 -1.24
CA ALA A 98 8.35 -8.21 -0.39
C ALA A 98 9.76 -7.59 -0.43
N LYS A 99 10.78 -8.37 -0.87
CA LYS A 99 12.16 -7.91 -0.92
C LYS A 99 12.38 -6.93 -2.08
N GLU A 100 13.13 -5.87 -1.82
CA GLU A 100 13.68 -5.03 -2.88
C GLU A 100 14.78 -5.79 -3.63
N PRO A 101 14.71 -5.93 -4.97
CA PRO A 101 15.66 -6.73 -5.71
C PRO A 101 17.04 -6.05 -5.78
N GLU A 102 18.08 -6.84 -5.59
CA GLU A 102 19.48 -6.41 -5.69
C GLU A 102 20.09 -6.76 -7.06
N THR A 103 19.50 -7.70 -7.78
CA THR A 103 19.92 -8.15 -9.11
C THR A 103 18.75 -8.15 -10.09
N MET A 104 19.05 -8.15 -11.39
CA MET A 104 18.03 -8.30 -12.43
C MET A 104 17.30 -9.64 -12.32
N GLU A 105 18.00 -10.70 -11.94
CA GLU A 105 17.38 -12.01 -11.72
C GLU A 105 16.37 -11.97 -10.57
N GLU A 106 16.73 -11.37 -9.43
CA GLU A 106 15.79 -11.17 -8.32
C GLU A 106 14.62 -10.27 -8.71
N ALA A 107 14.81 -9.29 -9.59
CA ALA A 107 13.72 -8.44 -10.07
C ALA A 107 12.71 -9.24 -10.90
N VAL A 108 13.18 -10.10 -11.79
CA VAL A 108 12.34 -11.01 -12.59
C VAL A 108 11.63 -12.02 -11.70
N ASP A 109 12.36 -12.71 -10.84
CA ASP A 109 11.84 -13.77 -9.97
C ASP A 109 10.85 -13.19 -8.93
N GLY A 110 11.12 -12.00 -8.39
CA GLY A 110 10.22 -11.27 -7.50
C GLY A 110 8.94 -10.80 -8.20
N MET A 111 9.03 -10.40 -9.47
CA MET A 111 7.88 -10.11 -10.30
C MET A 111 7.03 -11.39 -10.49
N LEU A 112 7.64 -12.50 -10.89
CA LEU A 112 6.94 -13.77 -11.08
C LEU A 112 6.25 -14.23 -9.79
N ALA A 113 6.94 -14.16 -8.64
CA ALA A 113 6.38 -14.52 -7.34
C ALA A 113 5.16 -13.65 -6.96
N ARG A 114 5.18 -12.35 -7.30
CA ARG A 114 4.03 -11.45 -7.13
C ARG A 114 2.87 -11.84 -8.04
N TYR A 115 3.15 -12.17 -9.31
CA TYR A 115 2.11 -12.58 -10.25
C TYR A 115 1.46 -13.91 -9.90
N SER A 116 2.24 -14.93 -9.51
CA SER A 116 1.66 -16.19 -9.04
C SER A 116 0.68 -15.94 -7.88
N TRP A 117 1.09 -15.13 -6.90
CA TRP A 117 0.22 -14.77 -5.78
C TRP A 117 -1.01 -13.97 -6.21
N LEU A 118 -0.86 -12.99 -7.11
CA LEU A 118 -1.97 -12.18 -7.60
C LEU A 118 -2.97 -13.02 -8.39
N PHE A 119 -2.52 -13.94 -9.24
CA PHE A 119 -3.41 -14.87 -9.94
C PHE A 119 -4.15 -15.77 -8.95
N GLN A 120 -3.47 -16.33 -7.94
CA GLN A 120 -4.10 -17.14 -6.91
C GLN A 120 -5.15 -16.32 -6.13
N ALA A 121 -4.83 -15.10 -5.72
CA ALA A 121 -5.73 -14.23 -4.96
C ALA A 121 -6.95 -13.75 -5.76
N ASN A 122 -6.84 -13.69 -7.09
CA ASN A 122 -7.88 -13.17 -7.98
C ASN A 122 -8.55 -14.26 -8.82
N SER A 123 -8.41 -15.52 -8.44
CA SER A 123 -9.03 -16.64 -9.13
C SER A 123 -9.61 -17.66 -8.16
N VAL A 124 -10.66 -18.35 -8.60
CA VAL A 124 -11.28 -19.47 -7.91
C VAL A 124 -11.41 -20.61 -8.90
N ASN A 125 -10.88 -21.78 -8.56
CA ASN A 125 -10.88 -22.97 -9.43
C ASN A 125 -10.33 -22.68 -10.86
N GLY A 126 -9.26 -21.88 -10.93
CA GLY A 126 -8.60 -21.54 -12.18
C GLY A 126 -9.34 -20.53 -13.08
N LYS A 127 -10.46 -19.97 -12.60
CA LYS A 127 -11.21 -18.92 -13.29
C LYS A 127 -11.01 -17.59 -12.58
N LEU A 128 -10.77 -16.51 -13.33
CA LEU A 128 -10.67 -15.16 -12.75
C LEU A 128 -11.97 -14.73 -12.10
N THR A 129 -11.88 -14.13 -10.94
CA THR A 129 -12.98 -13.39 -10.33
C THR A 129 -13.27 -12.11 -11.11
N ILE A 130 -14.43 -11.51 -10.89
CA ILE A 130 -14.74 -10.19 -11.47
C ILE A 130 -13.69 -9.15 -11.03
N ALA A 131 -13.25 -9.18 -9.78
CA ALA A 131 -12.16 -8.32 -9.28
C ALA A 131 -10.86 -8.55 -10.07
N GLY A 132 -10.51 -9.81 -10.34
CA GLY A 132 -9.33 -10.17 -11.13
C GLY A 132 -9.41 -9.63 -12.56
N LYS A 133 -10.58 -9.71 -13.20
CA LYS A 133 -10.81 -9.12 -14.52
C LYS A 133 -10.64 -7.59 -14.50
N LEU A 134 -11.21 -6.93 -13.50
CA LEU A 134 -11.14 -5.47 -13.33
C LEU A 134 -9.72 -4.97 -13.07
N THR A 135 -8.89 -5.72 -12.33
CA THR A 135 -7.52 -5.34 -11.95
C THR A 135 -6.48 -5.54 -13.05
N GLY A 136 -6.88 -6.01 -14.23
CA GLY A 136 -6.00 -6.08 -15.39
C GLY A 136 -5.61 -7.49 -15.81
N PHE A 137 -6.13 -8.53 -15.15
CA PHE A 137 -5.82 -9.92 -15.52
C PHE A 137 -6.76 -10.47 -16.59
N GLY A 138 -7.97 -9.92 -16.76
CA GLY A 138 -8.91 -10.28 -17.82
C GLY A 138 -8.39 -9.98 -19.22
N ILE A 139 -9.18 -10.32 -20.23
CA ILE A 139 -8.96 -9.85 -21.60
C ILE A 139 -9.27 -8.34 -21.67
N LYS A 140 -8.71 -7.67 -22.65
CA LYS A 140 -8.77 -6.21 -22.75
C LYS A 140 -10.21 -5.68 -22.81
N GLU A 141 -11.04 -6.35 -23.56
CA GLU A 141 -12.46 -6.03 -23.75
C GLU A 141 -13.23 -6.08 -22.42
N GLU A 142 -13.04 -7.16 -21.63
CA GLU A 142 -13.66 -7.30 -20.31
C GLU A 142 -13.19 -6.21 -19.33
N GLN A 143 -11.90 -5.88 -19.39
CA GLN A 143 -11.33 -4.81 -18.54
C GLN A 143 -11.91 -3.44 -18.87
N GLU A 144 -11.99 -3.11 -20.17
CA GLU A 144 -12.52 -1.83 -20.64
C GLU A 144 -14.01 -1.70 -20.28
N GLU A 145 -14.77 -2.77 -20.47
CA GLU A 145 -16.18 -2.83 -20.12
C GLU A 145 -16.43 -2.63 -18.62
N LEU A 146 -15.69 -3.34 -17.76
CA LEU A 146 -15.80 -3.21 -16.30
C LEU A 146 -15.32 -1.84 -15.80
N LYS A 147 -14.27 -1.26 -16.42
CA LYS A 147 -13.82 0.11 -16.09
C LYS A 147 -14.84 1.15 -16.50
N ALA A 148 -15.43 1.03 -17.70
CA ALA A 148 -16.48 1.92 -18.14
C ALA A 148 -17.70 1.87 -17.20
N PHE A 149 -18.13 0.68 -16.81
CA PHE A 149 -19.19 0.50 -15.83
C PHE A 149 -18.84 1.14 -14.48
N LYS A 150 -17.64 0.87 -13.93
CA LYS A 150 -17.20 1.50 -12.67
C LYS A 150 -17.23 3.01 -12.74
N ASN A 151 -16.80 3.59 -13.86
CA ASN A 151 -16.79 5.05 -14.05
C ASN A 151 -18.19 5.64 -14.27
N SER A 152 -19.20 4.82 -14.60
CA SER A 152 -20.59 5.27 -14.72
C SER A 152 -21.35 5.28 -13.40
N LEU A 153 -20.78 4.71 -12.34
CA LEU A 153 -21.39 4.74 -11.00
C LEU A 153 -21.35 6.16 -10.41
N PRO A 154 -22.34 6.53 -9.57
CA PRO A 154 -22.33 7.80 -8.87
C PRO A 154 -21.07 7.99 -8.02
N GLU A 155 -20.58 9.23 -7.88
CA GLU A 155 -19.41 9.55 -7.05
C GLU A 155 -19.60 9.20 -5.57
N ASP A 156 -20.83 9.27 -5.10
CA ASP A 156 -21.25 8.95 -3.74
C ASP A 156 -21.73 7.49 -3.58
N ALA A 157 -21.41 6.63 -4.56
CA ALA A 157 -21.79 5.22 -4.51
C ALA A 157 -21.13 4.50 -3.34
N VAL A 158 -21.93 3.81 -2.55
CA VAL A 158 -21.49 3.00 -1.42
C VAL A 158 -21.72 1.54 -1.74
N MET A 159 -20.62 0.77 -1.77
CA MET A 159 -20.66 -0.68 -1.97
C MET A 159 -21.08 -1.39 -0.68
N GLY A 160 -22.02 -2.31 -0.80
CA GLY A 160 -22.44 -3.19 0.30
C GLY A 160 -21.69 -4.51 0.31
N ASP A 161 -22.05 -5.37 1.26
CA ASP A 161 -21.46 -6.72 1.40
C ASP A 161 -21.78 -7.59 0.18
N VAL A 162 -22.96 -7.42 -0.41
CA VAL A 162 -23.36 -8.15 -1.64
C VAL A 162 -22.47 -7.74 -2.80
N GLY A 163 -22.23 -6.45 -3.01
CA GLY A 163 -21.34 -5.94 -4.04
C GLY A 163 -19.90 -6.45 -3.86
N ALA A 164 -19.41 -6.49 -2.61
CA ALA A 164 -18.10 -7.07 -2.30
C ALA A 164 -18.04 -8.58 -2.63
N ALA A 165 -19.09 -9.34 -2.31
CA ALA A 165 -19.18 -10.75 -2.63
C ALA A 165 -19.27 -10.99 -4.16
N LEU A 166 -20.00 -10.15 -4.90
CA LEU A 166 -20.10 -10.25 -6.36
C LEU A 166 -18.74 -10.10 -7.06
N LEU A 167 -17.85 -9.25 -6.52
CA LEU A 167 -16.49 -9.09 -7.03
C LEU A 167 -15.65 -10.37 -6.95
N GLN A 168 -15.97 -11.28 -6.03
CA GLN A 168 -15.26 -12.56 -5.85
C GLN A 168 -15.85 -13.70 -6.69
N ARG A 169 -16.94 -13.47 -7.41
CA ARG A 169 -17.59 -14.50 -8.23
C ARG A 169 -16.85 -14.75 -9.54
N THR A 170 -16.96 -16.00 -10.00
CA THR A 170 -16.38 -16.49 -11.28
C THR A 170 -17.42 -17.13 -12.18
N ASP A 171 -18.65 -17.28 -11.68
CA ASP A 171 -19.75 -18.06 -12.25
C ASP A 171 -20.86 -17.20 -12.87
N ILE A 172 -20.66 -15.86 -12.88
CA ILE A 172 -21.62 -14.90 -13.46
C ILE A 172 -21.00 -14.18 -14.66
N SER A 173 -21.84 -13.77 -15.60
CA SER A 173 -21.44 -12.91 -16.72
C SER A 173 -21.15 -11.47 -16.24
N ILE A 174 -20.42 -10.70 -17.06
CA ILE A 174 -20.18 -9.28 -16.76
C ILE A 174 -21.48 -8.49 -16.75
N GLU A 175 -22.43 -8.80 -17.64
CA GLU A 175 -23.73 -8.15 -17.67
C GLU A 175 -24.55 -8.45 -16.42
N GLU A 176 -24.59 -9.70 -15.98
CA GLU A 176 -25.24 -10.09 -14.74
C GLU A 176 -24.60 -9.41 -13.52
N PHE A 177 -23.26 -9.40 -13.48
CA PHE A 177 -22.52 -8.67 -12.46
C PHE A 177 -22.92 -7.18 -12.40
N LYS A 178 -22.89 -6.49 -13.54
CA LYS A 178 -23.26 -5.05 -13.60
C LYS A 178 -24.65 -4.80 -13.06
N LYS A 179 -25.61 -5.62 -13.41
CA LYS A 179 -26.98 -5.50 -12.94
C LYS A 179 -27.08 -5.65 -11.43
N LEU A 180 -26.58 -6.78 -10.90
CA LEU A 180 -26.64 -7.09 -9.48
C LEU A 180 -25.83 -6.09 -8.65
N TYR A 181 -24.69 -5.66 -9.17
CA TYR A 181 -23.83 -4.69 -8.49
C TYR A 181 -24.47 -3.30 -8.45
N ALA A 182 -25.11 -2.84 -9.54
CA ALA A 182 -25.82 -1.59 -9.57
C ALA A 182 -27.00 -1.57 -8.58
N GLU A 183 -27.76 -2.67 -8.48
CA GLU A 183 -28.85 -2.84 -7.51
C GLU A 183 -28.35 -2.76 -6.05
N ASP A 184 -27.20 -3.39 -5.74
CA ASP A 184 -26.57 -3.31 -4.42
C ASP A 184 -26.11 -1.89 -4.09
N ILE A 185 -25.44 -1.23 -5.03
CA ILE A 185 -24.98 0.17 -4.89
C ILE A 185 -26.16 1.10 -4.61
N GLU A 186 -27.23 1.01 -5.39
CA GLU A 186 -28.42 1.85 -5.21
C GLU A 186 -29.01 1.67 -3.80
N LYS A 187 -29.25 0.43 -3.42
CA LYS A 187 -29.82 0.08 -2.11
C LYS A 187 -28.93 0.54 -0.96
N THR A 188 -27.63 0.26 -1.04
CA THR A 188 -26.67 0.56 0.03
C THR A 188 -26.42 2.06 0.14
N THR A 189 -26.31 2.76 -0.99
CA THR A 189 -26.14 4.21 -1.01
C THR A 189 -27.36 4.91 -0.40
N LYS A 190 -28.59 4.45 -0.72
CA LYS A 190 -29.82 4.97 -0.12
C LYS A 190 -29.83 4.76 1.39
N ALA A 191 -29.56 3.53 1.85
CA ALA A 191 -29.52 3.21 3.27
C ALA A 191 -28.44 4.03 4.02
N HIS A 192 -27.28 4.22 3.40
CA HIS A 192 -26.21 5.05 3.96
C HIS A 192 -26.65 6.52 4.12
N LYS A 193 -27.26 7.10 3.08
CA LYS A 193 -27.80 8.47 3.14
C LYS A 193 -28.85 8.65 4.23
N GLU A 194 -29.76 7.69 4.37
CA GLU A 194 -30.78 7.70 5.43
C GLU A 194 -30.13 7.61 6.83
N ALA A 195 -29.14 6.74 7.01
CA ALA A 195 -28.41 6.61 8.26
C ALA A 195 -27.66 7.88 8.64
N VAL A 196 -26.95 8.50 7.68
CA VAL A 196 -26.26 9.78 7.88
C VAL A 196 -27.23 10.91 8.21
N ALA A 197 -28.37 10.98 7.52
CA ALA A 197 -29.40 11.97 7.80
C ALA A 197 -29.94 11.84 9.23
N LYS A 198 -30.18 10.59 9.67
CA LYS A 198 -30.63 10.31 11.05
C LYS A 198 -29.58 10.70 12.08
N ILE A 199 -28.30 10.33 11.88
CA ILE A 199 -27.22 10.73 12.78
C ILE A 199 -27.11 12.25 12.89
N ASN A 200 -27.23 12.96 11.76
CA ASN A 200 -27.21 14.43 11.76
C ASN A 200 -28.39 15.04 12.49
N GLN A 201 -29.59 14.44 12.40
CA GLN A 201 -30.75 14.86 13.16
C GLN A 201 -30.54 14.63 14.66
N ASP A 202 -30.12 13.43 15.06
CA ASP A 202 -29.84 13.08 16.47
C ASP A 202 -28.81 14.04 17.09
N MET A 203 -27.77 14.37 16.33
CA MET A 203 -26.73 15.33 16.75
C MET A 203 -27.27 16.75 16.91
N ARG A 204 -28.19 17.20 16.04
CA ARG A 204 -28.86 18.50 16.19
C ARG A 204 -29.70 18.53 17.45
N GLU A 205 -30.54 17.52 17.65
CA GLU A 205 -31.38 17.40 18.84
C GLU A 205 -30.55 17.33 20.13
N TYR A 206 -29.47 16.61 20.13
CA TYR A 206 -28.53 16.57 21.25
C TYR A 206 -27.92 17.94 21.55
N ASN A 207 -27.44 18.65 20.53
CA ASN A 207 -26.87 19.99 20.70
C ASN A 207 -27.89 21.02 21.18
N GLU A 208 -29.15 20.95 20.69
CA GLU A 208 -30.24 21.79 21.16
C GLU A 208 -30.56 21.52 22.62
N ASN A 209 -30.64 20.26 23.02
CA ASN A 209 -30.86 19.87 24.41
C ASN A 209 -29.74 20.34 25.34
N LEU A 210 -28.48 20.22 24.88
CA LEU A 210 -27.32 20.77 25.59
C LEU A 210 -27.40 22.30 25.74
N ALA A 211 -27.82 23.01 24.70
CA ALA A 211 -28.01 24.45 24.74
C ALA A 211 -29.08 24.84 25.70
N LYS A 212 -30.21 24.13 25.72
CA LYS A 212 -31.31 24.34 26.70
C LYS A 212 -30.86 24.12 28.13
N GLN A 213 -30.17 23.02 28.39
CA GLN A 213 -29.62 22.72 29.73
C GLN A 213 -28.61 23.79 30.20
N ARG A 214 -27.78 24.31 29.32
CA ARG A 214 -26.85 25.42 29.62
C ARG A 214 -27.60 26.74 29.87
N ALA A 215 -28.68 26.99 29.17
CA ALA A 215 -29.52 28.18 29.38
C ALA A 215 -30.33 28.10 30.69
N GLU A 216 -30.78 26.89 31.06
CA GLU A 216 -31.51 26.65 32.31
C GLU A 216 -30.58 26.63 33.56
N THR A 217 -29.33 26.26 33.42
CA THR A 217 -28.30 26.50 34.46
C THR A 217 -28.02 27.98 34.54
N LYS A 218 -29.03 28.74 35.06
CA LYS A 218 -28.82 30.15 35.44
C LYS A 218 -27.61 30.20 36.34
N PHE A 219 -26.55 30.86 35.87
CA PHE A 219 -25.41 31.21 36.66
C PHE A 219 -25.93 31.98 37.87
N LYS A 220 -26.06 31.32 39.02
CA LYS A 220 -26.25 32.02 40.30
C LYS A 220 -24.89 32.60 40.63
N PRO A 221 -24.69 33.91 40.54
CA PRO A 221 -23.44 34.49 40.99
C PRO A 221 -23.28 34.13 42.47
N ILE A 222 -22.34 33.25 42.77
CA ILE A 222 -21.93 33.03 44.16
C ILE A 222 -21.27 34.33 44.56
N GLN A 223 -21.99 35.11 45.38
CA GLN A 223 -21.39 36.29 46.00
C GLN A 223 -20.20 35.83 46.78
N ALA A 224 -19.01 36.12 46.24
CA ALA A 224 -17.76 35.79 46.89
C ALA A 224 -17.66 36.60 48.21
N THR A 225 -18.04 35.99 49.33
CA THR A 225 -17.65 36.48 50.65
C THR A 225 -16.14 36.36 50.69
N SER A 226 -15.47 37.49 50.72
CA SER A 226 -14.04 37.64 50.73
C SER A 226 -13.44 37.05 52.01
N LYS A 227 -13.12 35.74 51.93
CA LYS A 227 -12.06 35.17 52.73
C LYS A 227 -11.01 34.66 51.73
N SER A 228 -9.97 35.44 51.64
CA SER A 228 -8.82 35.27 50.76
C SER A 228 -8.34 33.82 50.69
N LYS A 229 -8.85 33.06 49.69
CA LYS A 229 -8.09 31.99 49.10
C LYS A 229 -7.90 32.37 47.65
N THR A 230 -6.70 32.85 47.35
CA THR A 230 -6.27 33.04 45.96
C THR A 230 -6.49 31.71 45.23
N TYR A 231 -7.55 31.65 44.40
CA TYR A 231 -7.68 30.54 43.45
C TYR A 231 -6.55 30.70 42.47
N VAL A 232 -5.50 29.94 42.65
CA VAL A 232 -4.52 29.72 41.61
C VAL A 232 -5.25 28.96 40.55
N ASN A 233 -5.53 29.62 39.43
CA ASN A 233 -6.10 28.99 38.27
C ASN A 233 -5.06 27.96 37.79
N LYS A 234 -5.18 26.71 38.27
CA LYS A 234 -4.33 25.63 37.83
C LYS A 234 -4.74 25.33 36.41
N ASP A 235 -3.96 25.78 35.47
CA ASP A 235 -4.09 25.40 34.09
C ASP A 235 -3.86 23.88 33.98
N ILE A 236 -4.97 23.13 33.93
CA ILE A 236 -4.97 21.67 33.89
C ILE A 236 -4.13 21.18 32.69
N ARG A 237 -4.05 21.95 31.61
CA ARG A 237 -3.20 21.62 30.43
C ARG A 237 -1.73 21.74 30.79
N ARG A 238 -1.37 22.75 31.53
CA ARG A 238 0.01 22.97 32.01
C ARG A 238 0.43 21.88 33.01
N GLU A 239 -0.44 21.55 33.96
CA GLU A 239 -0.18 20.48 34.94
C GLU A 239 -0.05 19.11 34.25
N PHE A 240 -0.90 18.81 33.26
CA PHE A 240 -0.80 17.60 32.45
C PHE A 240 0.52 17.56 31.67
N PHE A 241 0.90 18.67 31.05
CA PHE A 241 2.13 18.74 30.24
C PHE A 241 3.39 18.62 31.13
N GLU A 242 3.42 19.26 32.29
CA GLU A 242 4.50 19.13 33.25
C GLU A 242 4.65 17.69 33.77
N ASN A 243 3.54 17.02 34.06
CA ASN A 243 3.53 15.61 34.46
C ASN A 243 3.99 14.69 33.33
N PHE A 244 3.60 14.97 32.09
CA PHE A 244 4.06 14.24 30.90
C PHE A 244 5.58 14.36 30.72
N LEU A 245 6.11 15.59 30.77
CA LEU A 245 7.56 15.81 30.64
C LEU A 245 8.35 15.14 31.78
N LYS A 246 7.79 15.12 32.99
CA LYS A 246 8.39 14.41 34.11
C LYS A 246 8.45 12.91 33.89
N ALA A 247 7.36 12.31 33.44
CA ALA A 247 7.29 10.89 33.14
C ALA A 247 8.25 10.48 32.00
N GLU A 248 8.39 11.31 30.96
CA GLU A 248 9.34 11.06 29.89
C GLU A 248 10.80 11.18 30.34
N ARG A 249 11.10 12.13 31.24
CA ARG A 249 12.42 12.24 31.85
C ARG A 249 12.79 11.02 32.70
N GLU A 250 11.82 10.47 33.44
CA GLU A 250 12.02 9.26 34.25
C GLU A 250 12.28 8.03 33.36
N LYS A 251 11.79 8.01 32.14
CA LYS A 251 12.08 6.97 31.12
C LYS A 251 13.42 7.17 30.42
N GLY A 252 14.14 8.27 30.68
CA GLY A 252 15.42 8.59 30.05
C GLY A 252 15.28 9.24 28.66
N THR A 253 14.10 9.72 28.29
CA THR A 253 13.87 10.41 27.02
C THR A 253 14.48 11.81 27.06
N ASP A 254 15.10 12.23 25.94
CA ASP A 254 15.62 13.60 25.83
C ASP A 254 14.46 14.60 25.67
N ILE A 255 14.17 15.29 26.78
CA ILE A 255 13.09 16.30 26.85
C ILE A 255 13.35 17.46 25.88
N THR A 256 14.62 17.80 25.63
CA THR A 256 14.98 18.90 24.74
C THR A 256 14.54 18.60 23.30
N GLU A 257 14.64 17.35 22.88
CA GLU A 257 14.17 16.92 21.55
C GLU A 257 12.66 17.01 21.43
N ILE A 258 11.90 16.58 22.45
CA ILE A 258 10.44 16.68 22.48
C ILE A 258 10.00 18.15 22.38
N LEU A 259 10.62 19.04 23.17
CA LEU A 259 10.30 20.47 23.15
C LEU A 259 10.62 21.11 21.80
N ASN A 260 11.74 20.74 21.19
CA ASN A 260 12.11 21.24 19.85
C ASN A 260 11.14 20.76 18.75
N GLN A 261 10.65 19.52 18.84
CA GLN A 261 9.64 19.01 17.91
C GLN A 261 8.30 19.73 18.08
N LEU A 262 7.87 19.99 19.32
CA LEU A 262 6.65 20.74 19.61
C LEU A 262 6.73 22.20 19.16
N ALA A 263 7.89 22.85 19.32
CA ALA A 263 8.13 24.21 18.82
C ALA A 263 8.05 24.27 17.29
N LYS A 264 8.63 23.30 16.57
CA LYS A 264 8.55 23.21 15.11
C LYS A 264 7.12 23.02 14.60
N LEU A 265 6.26 22.37 15.39
CA LEU A 265 4.84 22.20 15.05
C LEU A 265 3.99 23.45 15.34
N GLY A 266 4.59 24.56 15.80
CA GLY A 266 3.89 25.81 16.11
C GLY A 266 2.86 25.71 17.25
N LYS A 267 2.94 24.64 18.07
CA LYS A 267 1.97 24.36 19.14
C LYS A 267 2.40 24.92 20.49
N PHE A 268 3.63 25.42 20.59
CA PHE A 268 4.15 26.04 21.81
C PHE A 268 5.02 27.26 21.49
N ASP A 269 4.69 28.39 22.08
CA ASP A 269 5.53 29.60 22.05
C ASP A 269 6.41 29.53 23.32
N ILE A 270 7.66 29.13 23.14
CA ILE A 270 8.64 29.11 24.23
C ILE A 270 9.19 30.54 24.35
N LYS A 271 8.40 31.44 24.90
CA LYS A 271 8.97 32.66 25.50
C LYS A 271 9.25 32.38 26.96
N ALA A 272 10.54 32.30 27.27
CA ALA A 272 11.08 32.19 28.60
C ALA A 272 10.67 33.36 29.50
#